data_fee9448d9179110b185dc0112e7d5f15
#
_entry.id   fee9448d9179110b185dc0112e7d5f15
#
_cell.length_a   1.000
_cell.length_b   1.000
_cell.length_c   1.000
_cell.angle_alpha   90.00
_cell.angle_beta   90.00
_cell.angle_gamma   90.00
#
_symmetry.space_group_name_H-M   'P 1'
#
loop_
_entity.id
_entity.type
_entity.pdbx_description
1 polymer ?
#
loop_
_entity_poly.entity_id
_entity_poly.type
_entity_poly.pdbx_seq_one_letter_code
_entity_poly.pdbx_strand_id
1 'polypeptide(L)'
;MKYIESPEAILKASLNLDNAIEDKDFESVASKFSDDCEIELLGVSLSGKDGVRKWMQWQFDHISKVKFIPVTKMVSGNTFFEEFIAMATLPDGEEIQSKQAVVLQFNGGLIRSLRLYFDRLDFADSIAKDIISKTIVRELIKKSVEGLD
;
A
#
# COMPACT_ATOMS: atom_id res chain seq x y z
N MET A 1 -8.13 28.70 9.22
CA MET A 1 -7.88 27.75 10.32
C MET A 1 -7.84 26.34 9.76
N LYS A 2 -6.77 25.59 10.01
CA LYS A 2 -6.73 24.19 9.59
C LYS A 2 -7.69 23.38 10.46
N TYR A 3 -8.60 22.65 9.83
CA TYR A 3 -9.43 21.70 10.54
C TYR A 3 -8.57 20.50 10.94
N ILE A 4 -8.54 20.20 12.24
CA ILE A 4 -7.85 19.04 12.81
C ILE A 4 -8.92 18.01 13.17
N GLU A 5 -8.83 16.83 12.59
CA GLU A 5 -9.73 15.74 12.88
C GLU A 5 -9.37 15.06 14.19
N SER A 6 -10.34 14.42 14.84
CA SER A 6 -10.04 13.64 16.03
C SER A 6 -9.21 12.41 15.67
N PRO A 7 -8.31 11.96 16.57
CA PRO A 7 -7.56 10.72 16.35
C PRO A 7 -8.47 9.51 16.07
N GLU A 8 -9.60 9.42 16.75
CA GLU A 8 -10.58 8.34 16.57
C GLU A 8 -11.18 8.36 15.17
N ALA A 9 -11.51 9.54 14.63
CA ALA A 9 -12.04 9.69 13.27
C ALA A 9 -11.00 9.25 12.23
N ILE A 10 -9.74 9.62 12.42
CA ILE A 10 -8.64 9.23 11.54
C ILE A 10 -8.40 7.72 11.59
N LEU A 11 -8.36 7.13 12.78
CA LEU A 11 -8.21 5.67 12.94
C LEU A 11 -9.35 4.91 12.26
N LYS A 12 -10.59 5.39 12.41
CA LYS A 12 -11.75 4.79 11.75
C LYS A 12 -11.67 4.92 10.23
N ALA A 13 -11.29 6.09 9.73
CA ALA A 13 -11.15 6.32 8.30
C ALA A 13 -10.07 5.42 7.69
N SER A 14 -8.94 5.23 8.37
CA SER A 14 -7.88 4.34 7.90
C SER A 14 -8.33 2.87 7.88
N LEU A 15 -9.08 2.42 8.87
CA LEU A 15 -9.64 1.07 8.89
C LEU A 15 -10.66 0.86 7.76
N ASN A 16 -11.51 1.85 7.52
CA ASN A 16 -12.48 1.81 6.41
C ASN A 16 -11.78 1.74 5.05
N LEU A 17 -10.64 2.43 4.91
CA LEU A 17 -9.82 2.33 3.70
C LEU A 17 -9.30 0.90 3.50
N ASP A 18 -8.72 0.30 4.54
CA ASP A 18 -8.20 -1.06 4.49
C ASP A 18 -9.30 -2.06 4.10
N ASN A 19 -10.46 -1.95 4.71
CA ASN A 19 -11.59 -2.82 4.41
C ASN A 19 -12.03 -2.68 2.94
N ALA A 20 -12.11 -1.46 2.42
CA ALA A 20 -12.48 -1.22 1.03
C ALA A 20 -11.43 -1.78 0.05
N ILE A 21 -10.15 -1.69 0.38
CA ILE A 21 -9.08 -2.28 -0.43
C ILE A 21 -9.18 -3.81 -0.40
N GLU A 22 -9.34 -4.41 0.77
CA GLU A 22 -9.49 -5.88 0.91
C GLU A 22 -10.71 -6.40 0.15
N ASP A 23 -11.80 -5.62 0.12
CA ASP A 23 -13.03 -5.94 -0.60
C ASP A 23 -12.92 -5.70 -2.12
N LYS A 24 -11.80 -5.11 -2.59
CA LYS A 24 -11.58 -4.72 -3.98
C LYS A 24 -12.67 -3.76 -4.51
N ASP A 25 -13.22 -2.95 -3.63
CA ASP A 25 -14.22 -1.96 -3.99
C ASP A 25 -13.53 -0.64 -4.41
N PHE A 26 -13.14 -0.57 -5.68
CA PHE A 26 -12.37 0.54 -6.24
C PHE A 26 -13.05 1.88 -6.05
N GLU A 27 -14.36 1.95 -6.24
CA GLU A 27 -15.11 3.21 -6.10
C GLU A 27 -15.23 3.63 -4.63
N SER A 28 -15.39 2.67 -3.72
CA SER A 28 -15.35 2.96 -2.29
C SER A 28 -13.97 3.47 -1.87
N VAL A 29 -12.89 2.87 -2.38
CA VAL A 29 -11.52 3.36 -2.13
C VAL A 29 -11.37 4.79 -2.66
N ALA A 30 -11.74 5.05 -3.92
CA ALA A 30 -11.64 6.38 -4.52
C ALA A 30 -12.43 7.43 -3.76
N SER A 31 -13.60 7.07 -3.21
CA SER A 31 -14.46 7.99 -2.44
C SER A 31 -13.82 8.51 -1.16
N LYS A 32 -12.78 7.85 -0.65
CA LYS A 32 -12.08 8.23 0.58
C LYS A 32 -10.97 9.25 0.36
N PHE A 33 -10.68 9.56 -0.90
CA PHE A 33 -9.64 10.52 -1.29
C PHE A 33 -10.24 11.83 -1.76
N SER A 34 -9.51 12.92 -1.54
CA SER A 34 -9.88 14.23 -2.11
C SER A 34 -9.62 14.26 -3.61
N ASP A 35 -10.29 15.19 -4.30
CA ASP A 35 -10.11 15.35 -5.75
C ASP A 35 -8.69 15.75 -6.15
N ASP A 36 -7.96 16.44 -5.25
CA ASP A 36 -6.59 16.88 -5.43
C ASP A 36 -5.55 15.96 -4.74
N CYS A 37 -5.92 14.71 -4.47
CA CYS A 37 -5.05 13.79 -3.76
C CYS A 37 -3.81 13.41 -4.56
N GLU A 38 -2.76 13.04 -3.84
CA GLU A 38 -1.52 12.53 -4.38
C GLU A 38 -1.20 11.17 -3.76
N ILE A 39 -0.79 10.22 -4.59
CA ILE A 39 -0.35 8.90 -4.17
C ILE A 39 1.07 8.68 -4.64
N GLU A 40 1.93 8.28 -3.71
CA GLU A 40 3.34 7.98 -4.00
C GLU A 40 3.68 6.57 -3.54
N LEU A 41 4.19 5.76 -4.45
CA LEU A 41 4.74 4.44 -4.17
C LEU A 41 5.79 4.05 -5.22
N LEU A 42 6.83 3.37 -4.79
CA LEU A 42 7.89 2.84 -5.67
C LEU A 42 8.50 3.91 -6.61
N GLY A 43 8.57 5.16 -6.16
CA GLY A 43 9.09 6.26 -6.97
C GLY A 43 8.14 6.78 -8.03
N VAL A 44 6.88 6.34 -8.01
CA VAL A 44 5.82 6.79 -8.92
C VAL A 44 4.85 7.67 -8.15
N SER A 45 4.43 8.78 -8.77
CA SER A 45 3.38 9.66 -8.23
C SER A 45 2.15 9.61 -9.13
N LEU A 46 0.99 9.42 -8.50
CA LEU A 46 -0.31 9.40 -9.13
C LEU A 46 -1.18 10.48 -8.51
N SER A 47 -2.04 11.12 -9.29
CA SER A 47 -2.85 12.25 -8.85
C SER A 47 -4.34 12.00 -9.03
N GLY A 48 -5.15 12.50 -8.08
CA GLY A 48 -6.60 12.49 -8.14
C GLY A 48 -7.23 11.12 -8.02
N LYS A 49 -8.55 11.07 -8.09
CA LYS A 49 -9.31 9.81 -7.98
C LYS A 49 -9.00 8.82 -9.12
N ASP A 50 -8.66 9.32 -10.31
CA ASP A 50 -8.21 8.46 -11.40
C ASP A 50 -6.87 7.81 -11.08
N GLY A 51 -5.99 8.52 -10.38
CA GLY A 51 -4.75 7.95 -9.84
C GLY A 51 -5.01 6.85 -8.83
N VAL A 52 -6.02 7.01 -7.96
CA VAL A 52 -6.44 5.99 -7.00
C VAL A 52 -6.92 4.73 -7.72
N ARG A 53 -7.77 4.89 -8.74
CA ARG A 53 -8.28 3.78 -9.54
C ARG A 53 -7.16 3.05 -10.27
N LYS A 54 -6.21 3.80 -10.81
CA LYS A 54 -5.03 3.25 -11.49
C LYS A 54 -4.16 2.44 -10.53
N TRP A 55 -3.93 2.95 -9.31
CA TRP A 55 -3.21 2.22 -8.27
C TRP A 55 -3.91 0.92 -7.90
N MET A 56 -5.22 0.96 -7.67
CA MET A 56 -6.01 -0.22 -7.34
C MET A 56 -6.00 -1.27 -8.47
N GLN A 57 -6.13 -0.83 -9.71
CA GLN A 57 -6.07 -1.72 -10.87
C GLN A 57 -4.70 -2.39 -10.98
N TRP A 58 -3.63 -1.59 -10.87
CA TRP A 58 -2.26 -2.11 -10.88
C TRP A 58 -2.04 -3.15 -9.77
N GLN A 59 -2.49 -2.86 -8.56
CA GLN A 59 -2.34 -3.77 -7.44
C GLN A 59 -3.04 -5.11 -7.70
N PHE A 60 -4.29 -5.09 -8.13
CA PHE A 60 -5.07 -6.30 -8.35
C PHE A 60 -4.84 -6.97 -9.72
N ASP A 61 -4.06 -6.37 -10.59
CA ASP A 61 -3.49 -7.07 -11.75
C ASP A 61 -2.37 -8.03 -11.34
N HIS A 62 -1.69 -7.75 -10.22
CA HIS A 62 -0.56 -8.54 -9.73
C HIS A 62 -0.93 -9.53 -8.63
N ILE A 63 -1.94 -9.22 -7.82
CA ILE A 63 -2.39 -10.08 -6.72
C ILE A 63 -3.89 -10.32 -6.82
N SER A 64 -4.33 -11.49 -6.37
CA SER A 64 -5.78 -11.82 -6.39
C SER A 64 -6.50 -11.30 -5.16
N LYS A 65 -5.83 -11.24 -4.02
CA LYS A 65 -6.37 -10.63 -2.79
C LYS A 65 -5.24 -10.18 -1.86
N VAL A 66 -5.59 -9.32 -0.93
CA VAL A 66 -4.70 -8.84 0.13
C VAL A 66 -5.44 -8.79 1.45
N LYS A 67 -4.71 -9.03 2.53
CA LYS A 67 -5.16 -8.82 3.90
C LYS A 67 -4.09 -8.03 4.63
N PHE A 68 -4.51 -7.02 5.39
CA PHE A 68 -3.61 -6.17 6.16
C PHE A 68 -3.60 -6.58 7.63
N ILE A 69 -2.41 -6.78 8.17
CA ILE A 69 -2.19 -7.10 9.59
C ILE A 69 -1.46 -5.93 10.22
N PRO A 70 -2.12 -5.11 11.07
CA PRO A 70 -1.47 -3.95 11.69
C PRO A 70 -0.39 -4.37 12.69
N VAL A 71 0.70 -3.62 12.70
CA VAL A 71 1.81 -3.76 13.66
C VAL A 71 1.86 -2.54 14.58
N THR A 72 1.96 -1.34 14.00
CA THR A 72 2.03 -0.08 14.76
C THR A 72 1.16 0.97 14.07
N LYS A 73 0.32 1.64 14.85
CA LYS A 73 -0.49 2.77 14.36
C LYS A 73 -0.21 4.01 15.20
N MET A 74 -0.05 5.15 14.54
CA MET A 74 0.15 6.44 15.20
C MET A 74 -0.64 7.53 14.48
N VAL A 75 -1.17 8.47 15.26
CA VAL A 75 -1.83 9.66 14.75
C VAL A 75 -1.19 10.88 15.37
N SER A 76 -0.82 11.85 14.54
CA SER A 76 -0.34 13.16 14.98
C SER A 76 -0.97 14.24 14.10
N GLY A 77 -1.81 15.10 14.70
CA GLY A 77 -2.61 16.05 13.93
C GLY A 77 -3.46 15.34 12.89
N ASN A 78 -3.35 15.74 11.64
CA ASN A 78 -4.06 15.12 10.52
C ASN A 78 -3.21 14.05 9.78
N THR A 79 -2.12 13.63 10.39
CA THR A 79 -1.23 12.61 9.82
C THR A 79 -1.44 11.28 10.53
N PHE A 80 -1.66 10.23 9.75
CA PHE A 80 -1.73 8.85 10.20
C PHE A 80 -0.51 8.09 9.67
N PHE A 81 0.11 7.32 10.55
CA PHE A 81 1.19 6.41 10.19
C PHE A 81 0.82 4.99 10.60
N GLU A 82 1.06 4.04 9.73
CA GLU A 82 0.89 2.62 10.04
C GLU A 82 2.03 1.79 9.48
N GLU A 83 2.60 0.96 10.34
CA GLU A 83 3.41 -0.17 9.96
C GLU A 83 2.53 -1.42 9.99
N PHE A 84 2.57 -2.22 8.94
CA PHE A 84 1.70 -3.39 8.79
C PHE A 84 2.36 -4.48 7.95
N ILE A 85 1.79 -5.67 7.99
CA ILE A 85 2.14 -6.77 7.10
C ILE A 85 1.02 -6.89 6.06
N ALA A 86 1.37 -6.78 4.78
CA ALA A 86 0.45 -7.11 3.70
C ALA A 86 0.59 -8.59 3.36
N MET A 87 -0.48 -9.33 3.59
CA MET A 87 -0.59 -10.75 3.19
C MET A 87 -1.24 -10.78 1.81
N ALA A 88 -0.43 -10.89 0.76
CA ALA A 88 -0.90 -10.91 -0.61
C ALA A 88 -1.02 -12.36 -1.12
N THR A 89 -2.11 -12.65 -1.80
CA THR A 89 -2.31 -13.93 -2.51
C THR A 89 -2.16 -13.67 -4.00
N LEU A 90 -1.24 -14.39 -4.63
CA LEU A 90 -1.01 -14.32 -6.07
C LEU A 90 -2.10 -15.07 -6.85
N PRO A 91 -2.24 -14.82 -8.17
CA PRO A 91 -3.23 -15.53 -8.99
C PRO A 91 -3.10 -17.07 -8.96
N ASP A 92 -1.89 -17.61 -8.74
CA ASP A 92 -1.65 -19.04 -8.62
C ASP A 92 -1.93 -19.61 -7.21
N GLY A 93 -2.33 -18.76 -6.26
CA GLY A 93 -2.61 -19.14 -4.88
C GLY A 93 -1.43 -19.04 -3.92
N GLU A 94 -0.24 -18.72 -4.41
CA GLU A 94 0.93 -18.48 -3.54
C GLU A 94 0.70 -17.26 -2.66
N GLU A 95 1.09 -17.33 -1.39
CA GLU A 95 1.00 -16.21 -0.45
C GLU A 95 2.36 -15.56 -0.25
N ILE A 96 2.37 -14.22 -0.25
CA ILE A 96 3.54 -13.39 0.01
C ILE A 96 3.25 -12.47 1.18
N GLN A 97 4.19 -12.42 2.12
CA GLN A 97 4.18 -11.44 3.21
C GLN A 97 5.12 -10.29 2.86
N SER A 98 4.60 -9.07 2.94
CA SER A 98 5.39 -7.86 2.72
C SER A 98 5.24 -6.93 3.91
N LYS A 99 6.35 -6.56 4.54
CA LYS A 99 6.36 -5.53 5.59
C LYS A 99 6.30 -4.16 4.93
N GLN A 100 5.29 -3.39 5.30
CA GLN A 100 5.01 -2.10 4.65
C GLN A 100 4.77 -1.03 5.69
N ALA A 101 4.90 0.23 5.27
CA ALA A 101 4.51 1.38 6.05
C ALA A 101 3.77 2.37 5.15
N VAL A 102 2.75 3.01 5.69
CA VAL A 102 1.96 4.01 4.98
C VAL A 102 1.87 5.29 5.81
N VAL A 103 1.96 6.42 5.13
CA VAL A 103 1.68 7.74 5.71
C VAL A 103 0.49 8.34 4.99
N LEU A 104 -0.58 8.61 5.73
CA LEU A 104 -1.77 9.28 5.23
C LEU A 104 -1.86 10.69 5.79
N GLN A 105 -2.18 11.66 4.95
CA GLN A 105 -2.52 13.00 5.38
C GLN A 105 -3.98 13.27 5.04
N PHE A 106 -4.75 13.70 6.05
CA PHE A 106 -6.18 13.96 5.95
C PHE A 106 -6.45 15.47 5.84
N ASN A 107 -7.51 15.80 5.12
CA ASN A 107 -8.06 17.15 5.09
C ASN A 107 -9.58 17.05 4.91
N GLY A 108 -10.34 17.55 5.90
CA GLY A 108 -11.80 17.52 5.86
C GLY A 108 -12.41 16.12 5.76
N GLY A 109 -11.83 15.14 6.44
CA GLY A 109 -12.30 13.75 6.42
C GLY A 109 -11.85 12.91 5.22
N LEU A 110 -11.16 13.53 4.27
CA LEU A 110 -10.67 12.86 3.07
C LEU A 110 -9.14 12.75 3.10
N ILE A 111 -8.63 11.71 2.45
CA ILE A 111 -7.19 11.51 2.30
C ILE A 111 -6.70 12.41 1.18
N ARG A 112 -5.77 13.30 1.49
CA ARG A 112 -5.13 14.18 0.53
C ARG A 112 -3.83 13.62 0.01
N SER A 113 -3.12 12.84 0.82
CA SER A 113 -1.82 12.27 0.46
C SER A 113 -1.69 10.87 1.04
N LEU A 114 -1.25 9.96 0.21
CA LEU A 114 -0.84 8.61 0.63
C LEU A 114 0.57 8.35 0.13
N ARG A 115 1.47 8.01 1.04
CA ARG A 115 2.80 7.53 0.69
C ARG A 115 2.97 6.12 1.23
N LEU A 116 3.24 5.18 0.34
CA LEU A 116 3.38 3.76 0.68
C LEU A 116 4.84 3.33 0.47
N TYR A 117 5.39 2.67 1.47
CA TYR A 117 6.77 2.20 1.48
C TYR A 117 6.81 0.69 1.66
N PHE A 118 7.48 0.02 0.76
CA PHE A 118 7.76 -1.41 0.87
C PHE A 118 8.96 -1.80 0.02
N ASP A 119 9.52 -2.96 0.27
CA ASP A 119 10.65 -3.47 -0.48
C ASP A 119 10.19 -3.98 -1.85
N ARG A 120 10.77 -3.44 -2.91
CA ARG A 120 10.49 -3.89 -4.29
C ARG A 120 10.79 -5.37 -4.49
N LEU A 121 11.75 -5.91 -3.74
CA LEU A 121 12.17 -7.29 -3.86
C LEU A 121 11.16 -8.28 -3.25
N ASP A 122 10.22 -7.82 -2.41
CA ASP A 122 9.21 -8.69 -1.82
C ASP A 122 8.37 -9.41 -2.86
N PHE A 123 8.13 -8.76 -4.01
CA PHE A 123 7.31 -9.30 -5.10
C PHE A 123 8.10 -9.66 -6.35
N ALA A 124 9.42 -9.43 -6.35
CA ALA A 124 10.24 -9.56 -7.54
C ALA A 124 10.25 -10.99 -8.10
N ASP A 125 10.31 -12.01 -7.22
CA ASP A 125 10.30 -13.42 -7.67
C ASP A 125 8.98 -13.80 -8.36
N SER A 126 7.85 -13.20 -7.94
CA SER A 126 6.55 -13.46 -8.55
C SER A 126 6.37 -12.74 -9.89
N ILE A 127 7.07 -11.62 -10.09
CA ILE A 127 7.04 -10.85 -11.34
C ILE A 127 7.92 -11.52 -12.40
N ALA A 128 9.04 -12.11 -11.97
CA ALA A 128 9.94 -12.85 -12.86
C ALA A 128 9.25 -14.13 -13.35
N LYS A 129 8.99 -14.23 -14.67
CA LYS A 129 8.15 -15.29 -15.25
C LYS A 129 8.91 -16.47 -15.80
N ASP A 130 10.19 -16.32 -16.13
CA ASP A 130 11.03 -17.37 -16.68
C ASP A 130 12.14 -17.78 -15.72
N ILE A 131 12.77 -18.93 -15.99
CA ILE A 131 13.82 -19.50 -15.13
C ILE A 131 15.02 -18.57 -15.02
N ILE A 132 15.42 -17.93 -16.10
CA ILE A 132 16.58 -17.03 -16.13
C ILE A 132 16.30 -15.79 -15.26
N SER A 133 15.15 -15.14 -15.47
CA SER A 133 14.72 -13.98 -14.70
C SER A 133 14.60 -14.30 -13.21
N LYS A 134 14.03 -15.45 -12.87
CA LYS A 134 13.92 -15.91 -11.46
C LYS A 134 15.28 -16.14 -10.82
N THR A 135 16.22 -16.72 -11.55
CA THR A 135 17.59 -16.94 -11.07
C THR A 135 18.29 -15.61 -10.80
N ILE A 136 18.15 -14.64 -11.69
CA ILE A 136 18.74 -13.30 -11.52
C ILE A 136 18.13 -12.59 -10.30
N VAL A 137 16.82 -12.63 -10.14
CA VAL A 137 16.11 -12.02 -9.00
C VAL A 137 16.56 -12.65 -7.70
N ARG A 138 16.63 -13.97 -7.60
CA ARG A 138 17.07 -14.69 -6.39
C ARG A 138 18.52 -14.37 -6.02
N GLU A 139 19.41 -14.27 -7.01
CA GLU A 139 20.79 -13.84 -6.80
C GLU A 139 20.87 -12.40 -6.30
N LEU A 140 20.07 -11.50 -6.89
CA LEU A 140 20.02 -10.10 -6.46
C LEU A 140 19.54 -9.99 -5.01
N ILE A 141 18.49 -10.71 -4.64
CA ILE A 141 17.96 -10.73 -3.27
C ILE A 141 19.03 -11.24 -2.31
N LYS A 142 19.70 -12.35 -2.64
CA LYS A 142 20.77 -12.93 -1.82
C LYS A 142 21.92 -11.95 -1.63
N LYS A 143 22.37 -11.29 -2.70
CA LYS A 143 23.46 -10.32 -2.65
C LYS A 143 23.10 -9.07 -1.86
N SER A 144 21.84 -8.67 -1.86
CA SER A 144 21.39 -7.45 -1.17
C SER A 144 21.56 -7.52 0.35
N VAL A 145 21.63 -8.72 0.92
CA VAL A 145 21.81 -8.94 2.37
C VAL A 145 23.17 -9.55 2.71
N GLU A 146 24.05 -9.72 1.73
CA GLU A 146 25.39 -10.27 1.93
C GLU A 146 26.17 -9.46 2.97
N GLY A 147 26.68 -10.12 4.00
CA GLY A 147 27.38 -9.49 5.10
C GLY A 147 26.52 -9.13 6.31
N LEU A 148 25.19 -9.32 6.23
CA LEU A 148 24.28 -9.12 7.36
C LEU A 148 23.92 -10.40 8.10
N ASP A 149 24.19 -11.53 7.54
CA ASP A 149 23.91 -12.88 8.06
C ASP A 149 25.16 -13.54 8.67
#